data_97c06064ebd87e893899da7cf90ccc36
#
_entry.id   97c06064ebd87e893899da7cf90ccc36
#
_cell.length_a   1.000
_cell.length_b   1.000
_cell.length_c   1.000
_cell.angle_alpha   90.00
_cell.angle_beta   90.00
_cell.angle_gamma   90.00
#
_symmetry.space_group_name_H-M   'P 1'
#
loop_
_entity.id
_entity.type
_entity.pdbx_description
1 polymer ?
#
loop_
_entity_poly.entity_id
_entity_poly.type
_entity_poly.pdbx_seq_one_letter_code
_entity_poly.pdbx_strand_id
1 'polypeptide(L)'
;GQGGGPRRPALAPAVAALRMDVELPAPTPPQSVEHALRAHWHCAEAPVFYVENTLVNALFGLLCWPAIFAPLPGAFFHPFQSGPADLAAPDFVARRQALFDACLAELHDGRYRATILQRFEEKHGTQSPFVAWGALSAELLALALDCIPPAHLERLFARLLCDVQANRTGLPDLVRFWPGRPPGAERYALVEVKAPGDKRWWCAPHRKNWC
;
A
#
# COMPACT_ATOMS: atom_id res chain seq x y z
N GLY A 1 43.77 -14.07 5.33
CA GLY A 1 42.73 -13.13 5.62
C GLY A 1 41.43 -13.57 4.93
N GLN A 2 40.50 -14.17 5.68
CA GLN A 2 39.18 -14.56 5.14
C GLN A 2 38.23 -13.40 5.33
N GLY A 3 37.78 -12.82 4.23
CA GLY A 3 36.75 -11.78 4.22
C GLY A 3 35.35 -12.40 4.38
N GLY A 4 34.77 -12.27 5.58
CA GLY A 4 33.36 -12.55 5.82
C GLY A 4 32.51 -11.43 5.25
N GLY A 5 31.80 -11.66 4.15
CA GLY A 5 30.79 -10.76 3.63
C GLY A 5 29.59 -10.64 4.59
N PRO A 6 28.85 -9.54 4.58
CA PRO A 6 27.71 -9.33 5.47
C PRO A 6 26.66 -10.44 5.24
N ARG A 7 26.30 -11.15 6.30
CA ARG A 7 25.21 -12.14 6.29
C ARG A 7 23.89 -11.40 6.04
N ARG A 8 23.20 -11.74 4.96
CA ARG A 8 21.82 -11.33 4.73
C ARG A 8 20.96 -11.76 5.93
N PRO A 9 20.12 -10.88 6.48
CA PRO A 9 19.19 -11.26 7.53
C PRO A 9 18.23 -12.35 6.99
N ALA A 10 17.96 -13.37 7.82
CA ALA A 10 17.05 -14.44 7.47
C ALA A 10 15.64 -13.87 7.27
N LEU A 11 15.03 -14.15 6.11
CA LEU A 11 13.63 -13.78 5.86
C LEU A 11 12.73 -14.46 6.91
N ALA A 12 11.86 -13.66 7.53
CA ALA A 12 10.79 -14.19 8.36
C ALA A 12 9.90 -15.15 7.54
N PRO A 13 9.34 -16.22 8.18
CA PRO A 13 8.53 -17.21 7.48
C PRO A 13 7.37 -16.54 6.74
N ALA A 14 7.18 -16.90 5.49
CA ALA A 14 6.09 -16.42 4.66
C ALA A 14 4.75 -16.89 5.27
N VAL A 15 3.86 -15.96 5.56
CA VAL A 15 2.47 -16.30 5.93
C VAL A 15 1.81 -16.90 4.71
N ALA A 16 1.23 -18.09 4.83
CA ALA A 16 0.57 -18.77 3.73
C ALA A 16 -0.65 -17.96 3.26
N ALA A 17 -0.74 -17.70 1.95
CA ALA A 17 -1.96 -17.14 1.39
C ALA A 17 -3.09 -18.16 1.50
N LEU A 18 -4.23 -17.75 2.06
CA LEU A 18 -5.44 -18.57 2.10
C LEU A 18 -6.19 -18.38 0.78
N ARG A 19 -6.45 -19.48 0.07
CA ARG A 19 -7.36 -19.50 -1.08
C ARG A 19 -8.76 -19.83 -0.58
N MET A 20 -9.73 -19.03 -1.01
CA MET A 20 -11.15 -19.26 -0.76
C MET A 20 -11.89 -19.19 -2.10
N ASP A 21 -12.69 -20.21 -2.40
CA ASP A 21 -13.60 -20.19 -3.54
C ASP A 21 -14.96 -19.72 -3.05
N VAL A 22 -15.52 -18.68 -3.70
CA VAL A 22 -16.79 -18.05 -3.31
C VAL A 22 -17.74 -18.10 -4.49
N GLU A 23 -18.92 -18.67 -4.29
CA GLU A 23 -20.00 -18.63 -5.26
C GLU A 23 -20.83 -17.34 -5.03
N LEU A 24 -20.90 -16.50 -6.04
CA LEU A 24 -21.68 -15.27 -6.01
C LEU A 24 -22.89 -15.40 -6.94
N PRO A 25 -24.08 -14.91 -6.56
CA PRO A 25 -25.16 -14.76 -7.50
C PRO A 25 -24.76 -13.80 -8.62
N ALA A 26 -25.24 -14.06 -9.84
CA ALA A 26 -24.97 -13.16 -10.96
C ALA A 26 -25.47 -11.74 -10.62
N PRO A 27 -24.61 -10.73 -10.66
CA PRO A 27 -25.01 -9.38 -10.29
C PRO A 27 -25.98 -8.78 -11.33
N THR A 28 -27.02 -8.11 -10.85
CA THR A 28 -27.96 -7.38 -11.69
C THR A 28 -28.10 -5.95 -11.15
N PRO A 29 -27.62 -4.91 -11.85
CA PRO A 29 -26.96 -4.92 -13.18
C PRO A 29 -25.57 -5.56 -13.18
N PRO A 30 -25.02 -5.90 -14.36
CA PRO A 30 -23.66 -6.44 -14.45
C PRO A 30 -22.63 -5.50 -13.83
N GLN A 31 -21.79 -6.05 -12.94
CA GLN A 31 -20.68 -5.34 -12.29
C GLN A 31 -19.45 -6.24 -12.24
N SER A 32 -18.27 -5.67 -11.95
CA SER A 32 -17.07 -6.48 -11.85
C SER A 32 -17.14 -7.46 -10.66
N VAL A 33 -16.37 -8.55 -10.77
CA VAL A 33 -16.35 -9.60 -9.73
C VAL A 33 -15.88 -9.04 -8.40
N GLU A 34 -14.93 -8.10 -8.42
CA GLU A 34 -14.41 -7.41 -7.24
C GLU A 34 -15.52 -6.63 -6.52
N HIS A 35 -16.35 -5.90 -7.27
CA HIS A 35 -17.46 -5.15 -6.71
C HIS A 35 -18.56 -6.08 -6.18
N ALA A 36 -18.84 -7.19 -6.85
CA ALA A 36 -19.79 -8.18 -6.39
C ALA A 36 -19.31 -8.83 -5.07
N LEU A 37 -18.04 -9.22 -5.00
CA LEU A 37 -17.45 -9.80 -3.79
C LEU A 37 -17.41 -8.78 -2.64
N ARG A 38 -17.04 -7.53 -2.94
CA ARG A 38 -17.10 -6.44 -1.97
C ARG A 38 -18.51 -6.31 -1.37
N ALA A 39 -19.53 -6.24 -2.22
CA ALA A 39 -20.91 -6.09 -1.76
C ALA A 39 -21.38 -7.29 -0.93
N HIS A 40 -20.96 -8.50 -1.29
CA HIS A 40 -21.30 -9.74 -0.58
C HIS A 40 -20.65 -9.81 0.81
N TRP A 41 -19.42 -9.33 0.95
CA TRP A 41 -18.65 -9.42 2.22
C TRP A 41 -18.77 -8.21 3.12
N HIS A 42 -19.21 -7.07 2.58
CA HIS A 42 -19.26 -5.83 3.35
C HIS A 42 -20.36 -5.89 4.41
N CYS A 43 -20.00 -5.63 5.65
CA CYS A 43 -20.94 -5.40 6.76
C CYS A 43 -20.33 -4.38 7.73
N ALA A 44 -21.15 -3.87 8.65
CA ALA A 44 -20.72 -2.84 9.60
C ALA A 44 -19.55 -3.28 10.50
N GLU A 45 -19.55 -4.56 10.91
CA GLU A 45 -18.52 -5.14 11.77
C GLU A 45 -17.25 -5.50 11.00
N ALA A 46 -17.35 -5.67 9.70
CA ALA A 46 -16.25 -6.05 8.81
C ALA A 46 -16.35 -5.35 7.45
N PRO A 47 -16.11 -4.03 7.40
CA PRO A 47 -16.19 -3.26 6.17
C PRO A 47 -15.15 -3.70 5.15
N VAL A 48 -15.56 -3.73 3.87
CA VAL A 48 -14.72 -4.09 2.72
C VAL A 48 -14.66 -2.91 1.76
N PHE A 49 -13.45 -2.59 1.31
CA PHE A 49 -13.20 -1.52 0.35
C PHE A 49 -12.49 -2.05 -0.89
N TYR A 50 -12.84 -1.49 -2.04
CA TYR A 50 -12.07 -1.65 -3.27
C TYR A 50 -10.88 -0.69 -3.22
N VAL A 51 -9.67 -1.22 -3.34
CA VAL A 51 -8.43 -0.47 -3.09
C VAL A 51 -7.32 -0.76 -4.10
N GLU A 52 -7.65 -1.36 -5.22
CA GLU A 52 -6.66 -1.74 -6.25
C GLU A 52 -5.69 -0.59 -6.54
N ASN A 53 -4.41 -0.82 -6.29
CA ASN A 53 -3.33 0.15 -6.50
C ASN A 53 -3.52 1.54 -5.85
N THR A 54 -4.44 1.70 -4.88
CA THR A 54 -4.74 3.02 -4.30
C THR A 54 -4.34 3.14 -2.84
N LEU A 55 -4.80 2.28 -1.94
CA LEU A 55 -4.60 2.44 -0.50
C LEU A 55 -3.13 2.43 -0.09
N VAL A 56 -2.38 1.40 -0.48
CA VAL A 56 -0.96 1.26 -0.07
C VAL A 56 -0.13 2.41 -0.65
N ASN A 57 -0.37 2.77 -1.91
CA ASN A 57 0.27 3.91 -2.54
C ASN A 57 -0.06 5.22 -1.81
N ALA A 58 -1.32 5.42 -1.42
CA ALA A 58 -1.74 6.63 -0.71
C ALA A 58 -1.09 6.73 0.69
N LEU A 59 -1.08 5.65 1.47
CA LEU A 59 -0.42 5.62 2.78
C LEU A 59 1.08 5.95 2.66
N PHE A 60 1.75 5.33 1.68
CA PHE A 60 3.15 5.63 1.37
C PHE A 60 3.34 7.07 0.92
N GLY A 61 2.53 7.54 -0.03
CA GLY A 61 2.60 8.89 -0.57
C GLY A 61 2.39 9.97 0.47
N LEU A 62 1.45 9.77 1.39
CA LEU A 62 1.19 10.69 2.49
C LEU A 62 2.32 10.68 3.52
N LEU A 63 2.82 9.51 3.92
CA LEU A 63 3.93 9.42 4.87
C LEU A 63 5.23 9.97 4.27
N CYS A 64 5.54 9.63 3.04
CA CYS A 64 6.78 9.98 2.38
C CYS A 64 6.69 11.26 1.52
N TRP A 65 5.65 12.07 1.71
CA TRP A 65 5.45 13.31 0.94
C TRP A 65 6.69 14.21 0.86
N PRO A 66 7.43 14.48 1.97
CA PRO A 66 8.62 15.33 1.91
C PRO A 66 9.75 14.72 1.09
N ALA A 67 9.87 13.39 1.09
CA ALA A 67 10.88 12.70 0.29
C ALA A 67 10.51 12.72 -1.20
N ILE A 68 9.25 12.44 -1.54
CA ILE A 68 8.75 12.41 -2.92
C ILE A 68 8.88 13.80 -3.55
N PHE A 69 8.45 14.83 -2.84
CA PHE A 69 8.41 16.20 -3.34
C PHE A 69 9.64 17.05 -2.94
N ALA A 70 10.75 16.38 -2.55
CA ALA A 70 12.00 17.08 -2.27
C ALA A 70 12.49 17.86 -3.51
N PRO A 71 12.85 19.15 -3.36
CA PRO A 71 13.26 20.00 -4.46
C PRO A 71 14.71 19.71 -4.90
N LEU A 72 14.93 18.50 -5.40
CA LEU A 72 16.25 18.10 -5.90
C LEU A 72 16.49 18.61 -7.33
N PRO A 73 17.74 18.83 -7.74
CA PRO A 73 18.06 19.23 -9.11
C PRO A 73 17.49 18.25 -10.13
N GLY A 74 16.74 18.77 -11.10
CA GLY A 74 16.11 17.98 -12.17
C GLY A 74 14.79 17.28 -11.77
N ALA A 75 14.33 17.45 -10.54
CA ALA A 75 13.05 16.86 -10.12
C ALA A 75 11.83 17.70 -10.51
N PHE A 76 11.94 19.02 -10.47
CA PHE A 76 10.83 19.92 -10.76
C PHE A 76 11.26 21.05 -11.70
N PHE A 77 10.48 21.28 -12.76
CA PHE A 77 10.74 22.28 -13.80
C PHE A 77 9.70 23.39 -13.82
N HIS A 78 8.51 23.16 -13.26
CA HIS A 78 7.44 24.15 -13.15
C HIS A 78 6.49 23.84 -11.98
N PRO A 79 5.77 24.86 -11.44
CA PRO A 79 4.98 24.72 -10.22
C PRO A 79 3.73 23.82 -10.37
N PHE A 80 3.29 23.51 -11.57
CA PHE A 80 2.10 22.69 -11.86
C PHE A 80 2.44 21.20 -12.12
N GLN A 81 3.66 20.78 -11.83
CA GLN A 81 4.09 19.42 -12.05
C GLN A 81 3.48 18.50 -10.98
N SER A 82 2.78 17.44 -11.43
CA SER A 82 2.03 16.53 -10.57
C SER A 82 2.92 15.59 -9.72
N GLY A 83 4.21 15.52 -10.03
CA GLY A 83 5.19 14.72 -9.31
C GLY A 83 6.60 14.97 -9.85
N PRO A 84 7.63 14.43 -9.21
CA PRO A 84 9.00 14.62 -9.65
C PRO A 84 9.27 13.97 -11.01
N ALA A 85 9.96 14.68 -11.92
CA ALA A 85 10.27 14.21 -13.25
C ALA A 85 11.17 12.95 -13.24
N ASP A 86 11.96 12.81 -12.19
CA ASP A 86 12.86 11.68 -11.99
C ASP A 86 12.20 10.48 -11.27
N LEU A 87 10.87 10.46 -11.10
CA LEU A 87 10.17 9.38 -10.40
C LEU A 87 10.45 7.98 -10.99
N ALA A 88 10.64 7.91 -12.31
CA ALA A 88 10.96 6.66 -13.01
C ALA A 88 12.48 6.41 -13.13
N ALA A 89 13.32 7.29 -12.62
CA ALA A 89 14.77 7.12 -12.71
C ALA A 89 15.25 6.02 -11.75
N PRO A 90 16.22 5.19 -12.15
CA PRO A 90 16.73 4.10 -11.31
C PRO A 90 17.35 4.58 -9.99
N ASP A 91 17.82 5.81 -9.94
CA ASP A 91 18.44 6.43 -8.77
C ASP A 91 17.48 7.29 -7.93
N PHE A 92 16.19 7.31 -8.27
CA PHE A 92 15.16 8.11 -7.58
C PHE A 92 15.18 7.92 -6.07
N VAL A 93 15.19 6.67 -5.62
CA VAL A 93 15.22 6.31 -4.19
C VAL A 93 16.57 6.66 -3.58
N ALA A 94 17.68 6.29 -4.24
CA ALA A 94 19.02 6.53 -3.75
C ALA A 94 19.31 8.01 -3.51
N ARG A 95 18.85 8.88 -4.41
CA ARG A 95 18.96 10.35 -4.27
C ARG A 95 18.20 10.94 -3.08
N ARG A 96 17.21 10.21 -2.57
CA ARG A 96 16.30 10.61 -1.48
C ARG A 96 16.39 9.71 -0.25
N GLN A 97 17.39 8.82 -0.20
CA GLN A 97 17.47 7.77 0.81
C GLN A 97 17.29 8.29 2.24
N ALA A 98 18.04 9.30 2.63
CA ALA A 98 17.96 9.88 3.98
C ALA A 98 16.57 10.46 4.30
N LEU A 99 15.86 10.99 3.30
CA LEU A 99 14.50 11.52 3.46
C LEU A 99 13.49 10.39 3.62
N PHE A 100 13.61 9.32 2.84
CA PHE A 100 12.77 8.13 3.00
C PHE A 100 13.02 7.46 4.36
N ASP A 101 14.27 7.31 4.77
CA ASP A 101 14.63 6.74 6.07
C ASP A 101 14.01 7.54 7.22
N ALA A 102 14.05 8.87 7.15
CA ALA A 102 13.44 9.76 8.13
C ALA A 102 11.90 9.59 8.19
N CYS A 103 11.23 9.45 7.03
CA CYS A 103 9.79 9.20 6.97
C CYS A 103 9.44 7.82 7.55
N LEU A 104 10.19 6.78 7.19
CA LEU A 104 9.93 5.42 7.65
C LEU A 104 10.22 5.23 9.13
N ALA A 105 11.14 6.00 9.72
CA ALA A 105 11.40 5.99 11.15
C ALA A 105 10.15 6.30 11.99
N GLU A 106 9.20 7.06 11.44
CA GLU A 106 7.92 7.35 12.10
C GLU A 106 7.04 6.11 12.32
N LEU A 107 7.24 5.03 11.56
CA LEU A 107 6.56 3.76 11.79
C LEU A 107 6.99 3.11 13.11
N HIS A 108 8.23 3.32 13.54
CA HIS A 108 8.77 2.72 14.76
C HIS A 108 8.36 3.46 16.04
N ASP A 109 8.15 4.78 15.96
CA ASP A 109 7.78 5.61 17.10
C ASP A 109 6.28 5.97 17.14
N GLY A 110 5.52 5.50 16.15
CA GLY A 110 4.06 5.67 16.08
C GLY A 110 3.57 7.01 15.54
N ARG A 111 4.46 7.97 15.25
CA ARG A 111 4.09 9.30 14.71
C ARG A 111 3.43 9.25 13.34
N TYR A 112 3.72 8.22 12.54
CA TYR A 112 3.21 8.06 11.18
C TYR A 112 1.69 8.27 11.07
N ARG A 113 0.91 7.89 12.10
CA ARG A 113 -0.55 8.04 12.09
C ARG A 113 -0.96 9.50 12.04
N ALA A 114 -0.41 10.30 12.96
CA ALA A 114 -0.68 11.73 12.99
C ALA A 114 -0.18 12.43 11.72
N THR A 115 1.02 12.07 11.27
CA THR A 115 1.63 12.60 10.05
C THR A 115 0.78 12.32 8.80
N ILE A 116 0.29 11.09 8.63
CA ILE A 116 -0.56 10.72 7.49
C ILE A 116 -1.89 11.47 7.53
N LEU A 117 -2.56 11.53 8.69
CA LEU A 117 -3.83 12.25 8.85
C LEU A 117 -3.67 13.74 8.58
N GLN A 118 -2.66 14.38 9.17
CA GLN A 118 -2.36 15.79 8.94
C GLN A 118 -2.14 16.07 7.45
N ARG A 119 -1.32 15.26 6.77
CA ARG A 119 -1.06 15.43 5.34
C ARG A 119 -2.26 15.14 4.46
N PHE A 120 -3.11 14.20 4.87
CA PHE A 120 -4.38 13.96 4.17
C PHE A 120 -5.23 15.24 4.13
N GLU A 121 -5.34 15.96 5.23
CA GLU A 121 -6.08 17.22 5.30
C GLU A 121 -5.36 18.36 4.56
N GLU A 122 -4.06 18.56 4.83
CA GLU A 122 -3.29 19.67 4.27
C GLU A 122 -3.07 19.57 2.74
N LYS A 123 -2.96 18.35 2.22
CA LYS A 123 -2.64 18.10 0.81
C LYS A 123 -3.83 17.71 -0.02
N HIS A 124 -5.02 17.65 0.58
CA HIS A 124 -6.24 17.25 -0.12
C HIS A 124 -6.42 17.99 -1.44
N GLY A 125 -6.62 17.23 -2.52
CA GLY A 125 -6.75 17.78 -3.88
C GLY A 125 -5.44 18.19 -4.56
N THR A 126 -4.30 18.18 -3.86
CA THR A 126 -3.00 18.41 -4.48
C THR A 126 -2.61 17.20 -5.32
N GLN A 127 -2.24 17.40 -6.58
CA GLN A 127 -1.82 16.32 -7.46
C GLN A 127 -0.64 15.53 -6.88
N SER A 128 -0.74 14.21 -6.94
CA SER A 128 0.30 13.30 -6.47
C SER A 128 0.33 12.03 -7.31
N PRO A 129 1.50 11.51 -7.65
CA PRO A 129 1.61 10.24 -8.36
C PRO A 129 1.25 9.03 -7.50
N PHE A 130 1.06 9.20 -6.17
CA PHE A 130 0.76 8.13 -5.22
C PHE A 130 -0.65 8.22 -4.64
N VAL A 131 -1.26 9.39 -4.60
CA VAL A 131 -2.54 9.59 -3.90
C VAL A 131 -3.66 9.84 -4.92
N ALA A 132 -4.53 8.85 -5.08
CA ALA A 132 -5.77 8.98 -5.82
C ALA A 132 -6.87 9.47 -4.86
N TRP A 133 -7.05 10.78 -4.74
CA TRP A 133 -7.95 11.41 -3.76
C TRP A 133 -9.39 10.90 -3.82
N GLY A 134 -9.90 10.62 -5.01
CA GLY A 134 -11.26 10.09 -5.19
C GLY A 134 -11.46 8.65 -4.68
N ALA A 135 -10.37 7.91 -4.45
CA ALA A 135 -10.40 6.54 -3.94
C ALA A 135 -10.04 6.44 -2.44
N LEU A 136 -9.66 7.55 -1.80
CA LEU A 136 -9.23 7.59 -0.41
C LEU A 136 -10.21 8.40 0.44
N SER A 137 -11.13 7.72 1.13
CA SER A 137 -12.00 8.36 2.11
C SER A 137 -11.34 8.47 3.49
N ALA A 138 -11.80 9.41 4.32
CA ALA A 138 -11.35 9.53 5.70
C ALA A 138 -11.64 8.27 6.52
N GLU A 139 -12.77 7.60 6.27
CA GLU A 139 -13.13 6.33 6.90
C GLU A 139 -12.12 5.22 6.55
N LEU A 140 -11.83 5.03 5.25
CA LEU A 140 -10.86 4.05 4.78
C LEU A 140 -9.48 4.30 5.39
N LEU A 141 -9.05 5.57 5.43
CA LEU A 141 -7.77 5.97 6.01
C LEU A 141 -7.71 5.66 7.50
N ALA A 142 -8.74 6.01 8.26
CA ALA A 142 -8.82 5.75 9.70
C ALA A 142 -8.77 4.25 10.01
N LEU A 143 -9.54 3.43 9.28
CA LEU A 143 -9.53 1.96 9.43
C LEU A 143 -8.17 1.36 9.07
N ALA A 144 -7.54 1.81 8.00
CA ALA A 144 -6.22 1.34 7.61
C ALA A 144 -5.16 1.64 8.68
N LEU A 145 -5.15 2.85 9.23
CA LEU A 145 -4.21 3.26 10.27
C LEU A 145 -4.47 2.56 11.61
N ASP A 146 -5.71 2.19 11.90
CA ASP A 146 -6.06 1.44 13.12
C ASP A 146 -5.76 -0.06 13.00
N CYS A 147 -6.08 -0.66 11.84
CA CYS A 147 -6.06 -2.11 11.69
C CYS A 147 -4.76 -2.68 11.12
N ILE A 148 -4.01 -1.91 10.30
CA ILE A 148 -2.77 -2.40 9.69
C ILE A 148 -1.60 -2.14 10.64
N PRO A 149 -0.88 -3.19 11.11
CA PRO A 149 0.29 -3.01 11.96
C PRO A 149 1.41 -2.24 11.24
N PRO A 150 2.17 -1.38 11.95
CA PRO A 150 3.27 -0.62 11.34
C PRO A 150 4.35 -1.51 10.71
N ALA A 151 4.63 -2.68 11.28
CA ALA A 151 5.56 -3.64 10.69
C ALA A 151 5.09 -4.20 9.32
N HIS A 152 3.78 -4.25 9.08
CA HIS A 152 3.24 -4.63 7.76
C HIS A 152 3.34 -3.47 6.76
N LEU A 153 3.08 -2.24 7.21
CA LEU A 153 3.30 -1.04 6.40
C LEU A 153 4.77 -0.90 6.00
N GLU A 154 5.69 -1.13 6.93
CA GLU A 154 7.13 -1.09 6.65
C GLU A 154 7.53 -2.04 5.53
N ARG A 155 7.03 -3.29 5.55
CA ARG A 155 7.30 -4.26 4.47
C ARG A 155 6.72 -3.83 3.13
N LEU A 156 5.47 -3.31 3.14
CA LEU A 156 4.82 -2.82 1.93
C LEU A 156 5.59 -1.62 1.33
N PHE A 157 6.03 -0.70 2.18
CA PHE A 157 6.79 0.47 1.76
C PHE A 157 8.21 0.13 1.32
N ALA A 158 8.89 -0.80 2.00
CA ALA A 158 10.18 -1.31 1.56
C ALA A 158 10.09 -1.93 0.15
N ARG A 159 9.01 -2.66 -0.14
CA ARG A 159 8.77 -3.17 -1.50
C ARG A 159 8.58 -2.05 -2.51
N LEU A 160 7.78 -1.03 -2.19
CA LEU A 160 7.61 0.12 -3.08
C LEU A 160 8.95 0.78 -3.41
N LEU A 161 9.82 0.90 -2.40
CA LEU A 161 11.14 1.51 -2.55
C LEU A 161 12.15 0.66 -3.33
N CYS A 162 11.98 -0.68 -3.41
CA CYS A 162 12.83 -1.53 -4.25
C CYS A 162 12.72 -1.18 -5.74
N ASP A 163 11.52 -0.86 -6.21
CA ASP A 163 11.24 -0.39 -7.56
C ASP A 163 9.90 0.36 -7.56
N VAL A 164 9.99 1.68 -7.43
CA VAL A 164 8.80 2.53 -7.31
C VAL A 164 7.89 2.42 -8.52
N GLN A 165 8.44 2.28 -9.72
CA GLN A 165 7.65 2.20 -10.94
C GLN A 165 6.91 0.87 -11.07
N ALA A 166 7.60 -0.24 -10.84
CA ALA A 166 7.03 -1.58 -11.00
C ALA A 166 6.09 -1.96 -9.86
N ASN A 167 6.39 -1.53 -8.61
CA ASN A 167 5.68 -1.98 -7.41
C ASN A 167 4.47 -1.12 -7.01
N ARG A 168 4.18 -0.03 -7.73
CA ARG A 168 2.94 0.75 -7.57
C ARG A 168 1.71 0.08 -8.16
N THR A 169 1.90 -0.98 -8.93
CA THR A 169 0.84 -1.78 -9.56
C THR A 169 0.89 -3.22 -9.05
N GLY A 170 -0.20 -3.99 -9.26
CA GLY A 170 -0.30 -5.36 -8.77
C GLY A 170 -0.45 -5.45 -7.25
N LEU A 171 -1.02 -4.42 -6.64
CA LEU A 171 -1.47 -4.42 -5.26
C LEU A 171 -2.88 -5.03 -5.18
N PRO A 172 -3.27 -5.61 -4.03
CA PRO A 172 -4.55 -6.28 -3.88
C PRO A 172 -5.76 -5.45 -4.24
N ASP A 173 -6.82 -6.10 -4.76
CA ASP A 173 -8.04 -5.46 -5.22
C ASP A 173 -8.91 -4.94 -4.07
N LEU A 174 -9.02 -5.74 -2.99
CA LEU A 174 -9.86 -5.42 -1.86
C LEU A 174 -9.06 -5.43 -0.55
N VAL A 175 -9.54 -4.66 0.42
CA VAL A 175 -9.17 -4.78 1.82
C VAL A 175 -10.42 -4.99 2.66
N ARG A 176 -10.36 -5.92 3.61
CA ARG A 176 -11.38 -6.15 4.64
C ARG A 176 -10.80 -5.81 5.99
N PHE A 177 -11.55 -5.10 6.83
CA PHE A 177 -11.14 -4.75 8.18
C PHE A 177 -12.04 -5.40 9.23
N TRP A 178 -11.49 -5.62 10.42
CA TRP A 178 -12.21 -6.05 11.62
C TRP A 178 -11.82 -5.16 12.79
N PRO A 179 -12.32 -3.91 12.85
CA PRO A 179 -11.92 -2.93 13.86
C PRO A 179 -12.27 -3.37 15.29
N GLY A 180 -13.32 -4.16 15.46
CA GLY A 180 -13.73 -4.68 16.77
C GLY A 180 -12.89 -5.83 17.33
N ARG A 181 -11.93 -6.37 16.57
CA ARG A 181 -11.04 -7.42 17.08
C ARG A 181 -9.95 -6.85 18.00
N PRO A 182 -9.53 -7.61 19.04
CA PRO A 182 -8.52 -7.13 19.97
C PRO A 182 -7.15 -6.95 19.30
N PRO A 183 -6.29 -6.08 19.86
CA PRO A 183 -4.89 -5.97 19.44
C PRO A 183 -4.18 -7.33 19.48
N GLY A 184 -3.38 -7.64 18.47
CA GLY A 184 -2.69 -8.93 18.32
C GLY A 184 -3.48 -9.98 17.54
N ALA A 185 -4.79 -9.81 17.35
CA ALA A 185 -5.55 -10.59 16.39
C ALA A 185 -5.37 -10.04 14.95
N GLU A 186 -5.71 -10.85 13.96
CA GLU A 186 -5.78 -10.40 12.57
C GLU A 186 -6.95 -9.41 12.41
N ARG A 187 -6.64 -8.14 12.17
CA ARG A 187 -7.60 -7.04 12.08
C ARG A 187 -7.84 -6.54 10.66
N TYR A 188 -7.12 -7.07 9.69
CA TYR A 188 -7.33 -6.77 8.26
C TYR A 188 -6.90 -7.95 7.40
N ALA A 189 -7.43 -8.01 6.18
CA ALA A 189 -6.98 -8.91 5.14
C ALA A 189 -6.92 -8.16 3.81
N LEU A 190 -5.85 -8.40 3.05
CA LEU A 190 -5.72 -7.97 1.67
C LEU A 190 -6.17 -9.11 0.77
N VAL A 191 -7.04 -8.82 -0.19
CA VAL A 191 -7.70 -9.82 -1.03
C VAL A 191 -7.45 -9.53 -2.50
N GLU A 192 -6.91 -10.52 -3.18
CA GLU A 192 -6.81 -10.55 -4.63
C GLU A 192 -7.97 -11.38 -5.18
N VAL A 193 -8.73 -10.83 -6.10
CA VAL A 193 -9.91 -11.46 -6.69
C VAL A 193 -9.55 -12.08 -8.04
N LYS A 194 -10.03 -13.29 -8.30
CA LYS A 194 -9.85 -13.97 -9.59
C LYS A 194 -11.19 -14.47 -10.11
N ALA A 195 -11.55 -14.04 -11.31
CA ALA A 195 -12.72 -14.55 -12.00
C ALA A 195 -12.47 -15.96 -12.58
N PRO A 196 -13.52 -16.78 -12.76
CA PRO A 196 -13.40 -18.03 -13.49
C PRO A 196 -12.86 -17.78 -14.89
N GLY A 197 -11.74 -18.47 -15.24
CA GLY A 197 -11.06 -18.30 -16.54
C GLY A 197 -9.84 -17.38 -16.52
N ASP A 198 -9.57 -16.68 -15.46
CA ASP A 198 -8.34 -15.89 -15.30
C ASP A 198 -7.12 -16.81 -15.21
N LYS A 199 -6.28 -16.78 -16.24
CA LYS A 199 -5.09 -17.63 -16.32
C LYS A 199 -3.91 -17.16 -15.46
N ARG A 200 -4.00 -16.00 -14.81
CA ARG A 200 -2.94 -15.44 -13.95
C ARG A 200 -3.18 -15.82 -12.51
N TRP A 201 -2.59 -16.90 -12.07
CA TRP A 201 -2.52 -17.29 -10.67
C TRP A 201 -1.53 -16.37 -9.96
N TRP A 202 -2.04 -15.36 -9.25
CA TRP A 202 -1.28 -14.61 -8.28
C TRP A 202 -1.70 -15.06 -6.90
N CYS A 203 -0.81 -15.78 -6.23
CA CYS A 203 -0.97 -15.93 -4.78
C CYS A 203 -0.81 -14.57 -4.12
N ALA A 204 -1.69 -14.27 -3.16
CA ALA A 204 -1.55 -13.17 -2.21
C ALA A 204 -0.13 -13.08 -1.64
N PRO A 205 0.29 -12.01 -0.97
CA PRO A 205 1.62 -11.38 -0.93
C PRO A 205 2.82 -12.22 -0.50
N HIS A 206 2.80 -13.54 -0.62
CA HIS A 206 3.82 -14.43 -0.09
C HIS A 206 4.59 -15.30 -1.11
N ARG A 207 4.34 -15.17 -2.42
CA ARG A 207 5.14 -15.90 -3.40
C ARG A 207 5.53 -15.07 -4.61
N LYS A 208 6.39 -14.12 -4.42
CA LYS A 208 7.56 -13.85 -5.28
C LYS A 208 8.61 -13.24 -4.38
N ASN A 209 9.83 -13.70 -4.53
CA ASN A 209 11.03 -13.18 -3.91
C ASN A 209 10.93 -11.66 -3.73
N TRP A 210 10.45 -11.29 -2.55
CA TRP A 210 10.55 -9.94 -2.07
C TRP A 210 12.03 -9.75 -1.77
N CYS A 211 12.72 -8.86 -2.51
CA CYS A 211 14.15 -8.60 -2.37
C CYS A 211 14.63 -8.54 -0.94
#